data_c140f2152493c05711fc78e49cb40cb5
#
_entry.id   c140f2152493c05711fc78e49cb40cb5
#
_cell.length_a   1.000
_cell.length_b   1.000
_cell.length_c   1.000
_cell.angle_alpha   90.00
_cell.angle_beta   90.00
_cell.angle_gamma   90.00
#
_symmetry.space_group_name_H-M   'P 1'
#
loop_
_entity.id
_entity.type
_entity.pdbx_description
1 polymer ?
#
loop_
_entity_poly.entity_id
_entity_poly.type
_entity_poly.pdbx_seq_one_letter_code
_entity_poly.pdbx_strand_id
1 'polypeptide(L)'
;MKQRTNKLFEPAQLKALSLQNRIVMAPMTRARTTQPGNIPNEMMAMYYQQRASAGLIISEATQISDDSQGYSFTPGVYTDAQVAGWQGVTQAVKSQGAAMFCQLWHVGRVSHPTFQNGEQPIAPSALAPVETQVWIADEQGNGNMVDCVEPRAMTQADINRVVGDFANAAKRAIESGFDGVEIHGGNGYLIDQFLRTNSNHRTDNYGGSRENRIRFLIEVVEAVIAAVGAHRVGVRLAPFITFKDMDCPDIVPTILEASKQLQDRDIAYLHLSEADWADAPTIPETFRIELRKRFRNAIIVAGRYDPQRANEVLEKGYADLVAFGRPFVANPDLVSRLQHHHPLAELDGSTLFGGNERGYTDYPALQQEYAEQA
;
A
#
# COMPACT_ATOMS: atom_id res chain seq x y z
N MET A 1 -15.72 -15.38 34.54
CA MET A 1 -15.27 -14.27 33.67
C MET A 1 -15.69 -14.62 32.24
N LYS A 2 -16.51 -13.81 31.56
CA LYS A 2 -16.77 -13.99 30.14
C LYS A 2 -15.41 -13.81 29.44
N GLN A 3 -14.96 -14.82 28.69
CA GLN A 3 -13.82 -14.69 27.80
C GLN A 3 -14.12 -13.50 26.87
N ARG A 4 -13.35 -12.42 26.96
CA ARG A 4 -13.47 -11.29 26.01
C ARG A 4 -13.15 -11.85 24.63
N THR A 5 -14.15 -11.85 23.76
CA THR A 5 -13.92 -12.20 22.35
C THR A 5 -12.90 -11.20 21.76
N ASN A 6 -11.84 -11.70 21.13
CA ASN A 6 -10.86 -10.85 20.50
C ASN A 6 -11.44 -10.37 19.15
N LYS A 7 -11.81 -9.09 19.09
CA LYS A 7 -12.41 -8.48 17.89
C LYS A 7 -11.61 -8.68 16.61
N LEU A 8 -10.29 -8.87 16.73
CA LEU A 8 -9.41 -9.07 15.57
C LEU A 8 -9.85 -10.27 14.71
N PHE A 9 -10.41 -11.32 15.32
CA PHE A 9 -10.85 -12.54 14.62
C PHE A 9 -12.34 -12.56 14.29
N GLU A 10 -13.08 -11.52 14.65
CA GLU A 10 -14.50 -11.42 14.30
C GLU A 10 -14.66 -10.99 12.83
N PRO A 11 -15.69 -11.51 12.13
CA PRO A 11 -16.04 -11.01 10.79
C PRO A 11 -16.24 -9.50 10.76
N ALA A 12 -15.99 -8.90 9.62
CA ALA A 12 -16.22 -7.48 9.38
C ALA A 12 -16.91 -7.24 8.04
N GLN A 13 -17.60 -6.12 7.93
CA GLN A 13 -18.18 -5.66 6.68
C GLN A 13 -17.38 -4.47 6.15
N LEU A 14 -16.89 -4.57 4.90
CA LEU A 14 -16.25 -3.48 4.19
C LEU A 14 -17.09 -3.14 2.95
N LYS A 15 -17.98 -2.15 3.07
CA LYS A 15 -19.00 -1.85 2.05
C LYS A 15 -19.79 -3.13 1.69
N ALA A 16 -19.71 -3.58 0.44
CA ALA A 16 -20.39 -4.81 -0.02
C ALA A 16 -19.61 -6.10 0.28
N LEU A 17 -18.37 -6.03 0.79
CA LEU A 17 -17.53 -7.19 1.03
C LEU A 17 -17.68 -7.68 2.46
N SER A 18 -17.95 -8.97 2.62
CA SER A 18 -17.91 -9.65 3.92
C SER A 18 -16.52 -10.24 4.15
N LEU A 19 -15.82 -9.77 5.16
CA LEU A 19 -14.49 -10.22 5.54
C LEU A 19 -14.58 -11.24 6.67
N GLN A 20 -13.82 -12.33 6.56
CA GLN A 20 -13.85 -13.42 7.55
C GLN A 20 -13.24 -13.04 8.93
N ASN A 21 -12.39 -12.03 8.95
CA ASN A 21 -11.78 -11.46 10.16
C ASN A 21 -11.37 -10.01 9.89
N ARG A 22 -10.81 -9.32 10.90
CA ARG A 22 -10.36 -7.92 10.81
C ARG A 22 -8.86 -7.78 10.54
N ILE A 23 -8.19 -8.85 10.11
CA ILE A 23 -6.77 -8.87 9.80
C ILE A 23 -6.58 -8.56 8.32
N VAL A 24 -5.74 -7.58 8.04
CA VAL A 24 -5.37 -7.18 6.69
C VAL A 24 -3.91 -7.56 6.44
N MET A 25 -3.62 -8.19 5.31
CA MET A 25 -2.25 -8.27 4.81
C MET A 25 -1.90 -6.91 4.22
N ALA A 26 -0.96 -6.21 4.88
CA ALA A 26 -0.50 -4.89 4.43
C ALA A 26 0.18 -4.95 3.05
N PRO A 27 0.09 -3.89 2.24
CA PRO A 27 0.83 -3.80 1.00
C PRO A 27 2.33 -3.77 1.27
N MET A 28 3.06 -4.72 0.69
CA MET A 28 4.50 -4.88 0.87
C MET A 28 5.15 -5.22 -0.47
N THR A 29 6.02 -4.36 -0.96
CA THR A 29 6.80 -4.62 -2.16
C THR A 29 7.69 -5.84 -1.96
N ARG A 30 7.58 -6.82 -2.86
CA ARG A 30 8.40 -8.04 -2.85
C ARG A 30 9.26 -8.14 -4.11
N ALA A 31 8.88 -7.42 -5.18
CA ALA A 31 9.69 -7.26 -6.40
C ALA A 31 10.13 -8.60 -7.04
N ARG A 32 9.18 -9.44 -7.40
CA ARG A 32 9.43 -10.79 -7.99
C ARG A 32 8.67 -11.03 -9.29
N THR A 33 8.44 -9.96 -10.05
CA THR A 33 7.77 -10.06 -11.35
C THR A 33 8.67 -10.72 -12.42
N THR A 34 8.04 -11.30 -13.41
CA THR A 34 8.72 -11.79 -14.63
C THR A 34 9.13 -10.62 -15.50
N GLN A 35 10.36 -10.70 -16.01
CA GLN A 35 10.95 -9.73 -16.93
C GLN A 35 11.07 -10.29 -18.36
N PRO A 36 11.05 -9.44 -19.39
CA PRO A 36 10.72 -8.01 -19.34
C PRO A 36 9.23 -7.76 -19.12
N GLY A 37 8.86 -6.55 -18.70
CA GLY A 37 7.49 -6.08 -18.64
C GLY A 37 6.85 -6.06 -17.26
N ASN A 38 7.59 -6.38 -16.19
CA ASN A 38 7.09 -6.32 -14.81
C ASN A 38 5.76 -7.10 -14.63
N ILE A 39 5.73 -8.32 -15.17
CA ILE A 39 4.51 -9.15 -15.26
C ILE A 39 4.35 -10.00 -14.00
N PRO A 40 3.21 -9.93 -13.27
CA PRO A 40 2.89 -10.85 -12.19
C PRO A 40 2.87 -12.31 -12.68
N ASN A 41 3.29 -13.25 -11.82
CA ASN A 41 3.56 -14.62 -12.20
C ASN A 41 2.97 -15.65 -11.21
N GLU A 42 3.16 -16.93 -11.50
CA GLU A 42 2.67 -18.05 -10.69
C GLU A 42 3.26 -18.06 -9.26
N MET A 43 4.52 -17.66 -9.09
CA MET A 43 5.14 -17.55 -7.77
C MET A 43 4.45 -16.49 -6.91
N MET A 44 4.06 -15.35 -7.51
CA MET A 44 3.25 -14.33 -6.85
C MET A 44 1.85 -14.86 -6.51
N ALA A 45 1.23 -15.63 -7.41
CA ALA A 45 -0.06 -16.26 -7.15
C ALA A 45 0.00 -17.19 -5.93
N MET A 46 1.02 -18.05 -5.84
CA MET A 46 1.25 -18.92 -4.69
C MET A 46 1.47 -18.13 -3.40
N TYR A 47 2.29 -17.08 -3.44
CA TYR A 47 2.59 -16.23 -2.28
C TYR A 47 1.33 -15.62 -1.66
N TYR A 48 0.47 -15.02 -2.48
CA TYR A 48 -0.77 -14.43 -2.01
C TYR A 48 -1.80 -15.49 -1.60
N GLN A 49 -1.91 -16.60 -2.32
CA GLN A 49 -2.79 -17.70 -1.98
C GLN A 49 -2.48 -18.30 -0.60
N GLN A 50 -1.21 -18.51 -0.28
CA GLN A 50 -0.77 -19.00 1.03
C GLN A 50 -1.24 -18.12 2.20
N ARG A 51 -1.48 -16.82 1.94
CA ARG A 51 -1.85 -15.81 2.93
C ARG A 51 -3.35 -15.45 2.91
N ALA A 52 -4.14 -16.20 2.16
CA ALA A 52 -5.57 -15.94 1.96
C ALA A 52 -6.46 -16.25 3.19
N SER A 53 -5.88 -16.59 4.33
CA SER A 53 -6.55 -16.58 5.64
C SER A 53 -6.81 -15.16 6.17
N ALA A 54 -6.16 -14.13 5.62
CA ALA A 54 -6.45 -12.73 5.93
C ALA A 54 -7.88 -12.37 5.51
N GLY A 55 -8.54 -11.48 6.25
CA GLY A 55 -9.85 -10.94 5.85
C GLY A 55 -9.76 -10.09 4.58
N LEU A 56 -8.66 -9.34 4.43
CA LEU A 56 -8.36 -8.55 3.24
C LEU A 56 -6.87 -8.66 2.91
N ILE A 57 -6.53 -8.83 1.64
CA ILE A 57 -5.17 -8.71 1.13
C ILE A 57 -5.08 -7.42 0.32
N ILE A 58 -4.08 -6.58 0.61
CA ILE A 58 -3.72 -5.47 -0.27
C ILE A 58 -2.42 -5.87 -0.97
N SER A 59 -2.41 -5.84 -2.31
CA SER A 59 -1.24 -6.23 -3.10
C SER A 59 -0.03 -5.34 -2.79
N GLU A 60 1.15 -5.81 -3.15
CA GLU A 60 2.30 -4.92 -3.24
C GLU A 60 2.01 -3.73 -4.15
N ALA A 61 2.73 -2.62 -3.93
CA ALA A 61 2.59 -1.40 -4.71
C ALA A 61 2.78 -1.68 -6.21
N THR A 62 1.78 -1.31 -7.01
CA THR A 62 1.62 -1.70 -8.40
C THR A 62 1.58 -0.46 -9.29
N GLN A 63 2.47 -0.41 -10.26
CA GLN A 63 2.64 0.71 -11.18
C GLN A 63 1.38 0.98 -12.01
N ILE A 64 1.02 2.26 -12.14
CA ILE A 64 -0.13 2.70 -12.94
C ILE A 64 0.22 3.05 -14.39
N SER A 65 1.50 3.28 -14.67
CA SER A 65 2.06 3.68 -15.96
C SER A 65 3.55 3.34 -16.02
N ASP A 66 4.15 3.42 -17.18
CA ASP A 66 5.57 3.14 -17.41
C ASP A 66 6.47 4.06 -16.55
N ASP A 67 6.14 5.35 -16.48
CA ASP A 67 6.88 6.37 -15.73
C ASP A 67 6.58 6.40 -14.23
N SER A 68 5.77 5.46 -13.74
CA SER A 68 5.45 5.35 -12.31
C SER A 68 6.40 4.43 -11.52
N GLN A 69 7.39 3.82 -12.18
CA GLN A 69 8.35 2.89 -11.60
C GLN A 69 9.51 3.60 -10.88
N GLY A 70 9.95 3.05 -9.74
CA GLY A 70 11.13 3.52 -9.00
C GLY A 70 12.03 2.41 -8.47
N TYR A 71 11.65 1.14 -8.61
CA TYR A 71 12.42 -0.02 -8.15
C TYR A 71 12.28 -1.16 -9.15
N SER A 72 13.37 -1.91 -9.36
CA SER A 72 13.38 -3.09 -10.25
C SER A 72 12.38 -4.14 -9.80
N PHE A 73 11.77 -4.84 -10.75
CA PHE A 73 10.89 -6.01 -10.59
C PHE A 73 9.58 -5.76 -9.81
N THR A 74 9.18 -4.51 -9.63
CA THR A 74 7.86 -4.19 -9.08
C THR A 74 6.78 -4.35 -10.15
N PRO A 75 5.57 -4.86 -9.81
CA PRO A 75 4.54 -5.13 -10.79
C PRO A 75 3.87 -3.86 -11.33
N GLY A 76 3.35 -3.94 -12.55
CA GLY A 76 2.43 -2.97 -13.11
C GLY A 76 1.01 -3.54 -13.31
N VAL A 77 0.06 -2.66 -13.69
CA VAL A 77 -1.32 -3.04 -14.04
C VAL A 77 -1.84 -2.22 -15.23
N TYR A 78 -0.91 -1.74 -16.08
CA TYR A 78 -1.22 -0.84 -17.21
C TYR A 78 -1.08 -1.50 -18.59
N THR A 79 -0.53 -2.73 -18.69
CA THR A 79 -0.47 -3.51 -19.93
C THR A 79 -1.37 -4.75 -19.87
N ASP A 80 -1.74 -5.30 -21.03
CA ASP A 80 -2.58 -6.50 -21.12
C ASP A 80 -1.88 -7.74 -20.51
N ALA A 81 -0.55 -7.84 -20.70
CA ALA A 81 0.24 -8.91 -20.10
C ALA A 81 0.25 -8.85 -18.56
N GLN A 82 0.35 -7.64 -18.00
CA GLN A 82 0.27 -7.46 -16.54
C GLN A 82 -1.13 -7.80 -16.00
N VAL A 83 -2.20 -7.39 -16.71
CA VAL A 83 -3.59 -7.75 -16.38
C VAL A 83 -3.75 -9.27 -16.35
N ALA A 84 -3.29 -9.99 -17.38
CA ALA A 84 -3.33 -11.44 -17.44
C ALA A 84 -2.56 -12.11 -16.29
N GLY A 85 -1.38 -11.58 -15.96
CA GLY A 85 -0.60 -12.05 -14.79
C GLY A 85 -1.36 -11.88 -13.48
N TRP A 86 -1.95 -10.70 -13.25
CA TRP A 86 -2.75 -10.45 -12.06
C TRP A 86 -4.02 -11.30 -11.99
N GLN A 87 -4.65 -11.68 -13.12
CA GLN A 87 -5.79 -12.60 -13.13
C GLN A 87 -5.45 -13.95 -12.48
N GLY A 88 -4.26 -14.49 -12.75
CA GLY A 88 -3.79 -15.70 -12.07
C GLY A 88 -3.66 -15.53 -10.56
N VAL A 89 -3.13 -14.39 -10.11
CA VAL A 89 -2.98 -14.06 -8.69
C VAL A 89 -4.32 -13.93 -8.00
N THR A 90 -5.23 -13.11 -8.55
CA THR A 90 -6.54 -12.85 -7.93
C THR A 90 -7.41 -14.09 -7.90
N GLN A 91 -7.35 -14.92 -8.94
CA GLN A 91 -8.05 -16.21 -8.97
C GLN A 91 -7.57 -17.15 -7.87
N ALA A 92 -6.25 -17.24 -7.67
CA ALA A 92 -5.65 -18.06 -6.62
C ALA A 92 -6.11 -17.62 -5.22
N VAL A 93 -6.11 -16.30 -4.93
CA VAL A 93 -6.58 -15.74 -3.66
C VAL A 93 -8.07 -15.97 -3.45
N LYS A 94 -8.89 -15.67 -4.46
CA LYS A 94 -10.35 -15.82 -4.38
C LYS A 94 -10.81 -17.25 -4.23
N SER A 95 -10.06 -18.22 -4.75
CA SER A 95 -10.34 -19.64 -4.55
C SER A 95 -10.32 -20.06 -3.07
N GLN A 96 -9.66 -19.27 -2.22
CA GLN A 96 -9.61 -19.44 -0.77
C GLN A 96 -10.62 -18.56 0.00
N GLY A 97 -11.42 -17.76 -0.71
CA GLY A 97 -12.47 -16.91 -0.13
C GLY A 97 -11.99 -15.55 0.41
N ALA A 98 -10.74 -15.16 0.21
CA ALA A 98 -10.24 -13.85 0.65
C ALA A 98 -10.56 -12.75 -0.37
N ALA A 99 -10.81 -11.53 0.14
CA ALA A 99 -10.89 -10.32 -0.66
C ALA A 99 -9.49 -9.77 -0.98
N MET A 100 -9.30 -9.20 -2.17
CA MET A 100 -8.02 -8.64 -2.58
C MET A 100 -8.18 -7.28 -3.26
N PHE A 101 -7.40 -6.26 -2.80
CA PHE A 101 -7.32 -4.93 -3.38
C PHE A 101 -5.95 -4.70 -4.01
N CYS A 102 -5.91 -4.01 -5.17
CA CYS A 102 -4.67 -3.61 -5.83
C CYS A 102 -4.20 -2.26 -5.28
N GLN A 103 -2.96 -2.16 -4.77
CA GLN A 103 -2.40 -0.87 -4.39
C GLN A 103 -1.82 -0.15 -5.62
N LEU A 104 -2.47 0.91 -6.07
CA LEU A 104 -2.05 1.74 -7.19
C LEU A 104 -0.97 2.73 -6.77
N TRP A 105 0.10 2.80 -7.55
CA TRP A 105 1.33 3.47 -7.15
C TRP A 105 1.98 4.28 -8.27
N HIS A 106 2.39 5.50 -7.92
CA HIS A 106 3.33 6.31 -8.69
C HIS A 106 4.38 6.88 -7.74
N VAL A 107 5.65 6.59 -7.99
CA VAL A 107 6.74 6.90 -7.06
C VAL A 107 7.11 8.39 -7.01
N GLY A 108 6.75 9.18 -8.02
CA GLY A 108 7.14 10.57 -8.10
C GLY A 108 8.66 10.75 -8.15
N ARG A 109 9.21 11.60 -7.27
CA ARG A 109 10.66 11.89 -7.19
C ARG A 109 11.52 10.72 -6.68
N VAL A 110 10.91 9.64 -6.17
CA VAL A 110 11.63 8.46 -5.69
C VAL A 110 11.87 7.50 -6.85
N SER A 111 12.69 7.92 -7.80
CA SER A 111 13.00 7.18 -9.02
C SER A 111 14.38 7.59 -9.60
N HIS A 112 14.72 6.99 -10.72
CA HIS A 112 15.97 7.22 -11.45
C HIS A 112 15.72 7.16 -12.96
N PRO A 113 16.49 7.87 -13.81
CA PRO A 113 16.35 7.85 -15.27
C PRO A 113 16.31 6.47 -15.91
N THR A 114 16.94 5.47 -15.28
CA THR A 114 16.88 4.06 -15.72
C THR A 114 15.45 3.54 -15.85
N PHE A 115 14.53 4.01 -15.01
CA PHE A 115 13.11 3.64 -15.05
C PHE A 115 12.25 4.59 -15.86
N GLN A 116 12.84 5.65 -16.41
CA GLN A 116 12.15 6.76 -17.08
C GLN A 116 12.59 6.90 -18.55
N ASN A 117 13.07 5.81 -19.17
CA ASN A 117 13.59 5.81 -20.54
C ASN A 117 14.71 6.85 -20.77
N GLY A 118 15.50 7.14 -19.72
CA GLY A 118 16.58 8.14 -19.73
C GLY A 118 16.14 9.56 -19.35
N GLU A 119 14.84 9.81 -19.20
CA GLU A 119 14.29 11.12 -18.79
C GLU A 119 14.31 11.30 -17.26
N GLN A 120 14.08 12.53 -16.80
CA GLN A 120 13.93 12.80 -15.37
C GLN A 120 12.58 12.29 -14.85
N PRO A 121 12.54 11.74 -13.62
CA PRO A 121 11.28 11.50 -12.91
C PRO A 121 10.44 12.78 -12.80
N ILE A 122 9.15 12.64 -12.59
CA ILE A 122 8.23 13.76 -12.39
C ILE A 122 7.80 13.88 -10.92
N ALA A 123 7.64 15.12 -10.44
CA ALA A 123 7.21 15.41 -9.07
C ALA A 123 6.49 16.75 -9.01
N PRO A 124 5.84 17.12 -7.89
CA PRO A 124 5.22 18.46 -7.75
C PRO A 124 6.21 19.60 -7.99
N SER A 125 7.47 19.43 -7.58
CA SER A 125 8.54 20.42 -7.71
C SER A 125 9.87 19.72 -8.06
N ALA A 126 10.79 20.45 -8.70
CA ALA A 126 12.13 19.98 -9.05
C ALA A 126 13.04 19.94 -7.79
N LEU A 127 12.78 18.99 -6.89
CA LEU A 127 13.46 18.83 -5.61
C LEU A 127 13.83 17.35 -5.42
N ALA A 128 15.11 17.02 -5.52
CA ALA A 128 15.60 15.68 -5.18
C ALA A 128 15.36 15.36 -3.72
N PRO A 129 14.93 14.13 -3.38
CA PRO A 129 14.80 13.73 -1.98
C PRO A 129 16.19 13.49 -1.36
N VAL A 130 16.44 14.09 -0.19
CA VAL A 130 17.73 13.95 0.52
C VAL A 130 17.88 12.52 1.03
N GLU A 131 19.10 11.96 0.96
CA GLU A 131 19.47 10.63 1.49
C GLU A 131 18.49 9.50 1.09
N THR A 132 17.95 9.59 -0.13
CA THR A 132 16.97 8.62 -0.63
C THR A 132 17.53 7.89 -1.84
N GLN A 133 17.48 6.56 -1.77
CA GLN A 133 17.98 5.67 -2.81
C GLN A 133 16.88 4.75 -3.33
N VAL A 134 17.05 4.30 -4.57
CA VAL A 134 16.25 3.26 -5.22
C VAL A 134 17.13 2.08 -5.59
N TRP A 135 16.56 0.88 -5.57
CA TRP A 135 17.28 -0.32 -5.98
C TRP A 135 17.12 -0.57 -7.47
N ILE A 136 18.25 -0.60 -8.18
CA ILE A 136 18.32 -0.86 -9.63
C ILE A 136 19.10 -2.15 -9.83
N ALA A 137 18.51 -3.10 -10.57
CA ALA A 137 19.11 -4.39 -10.87
C ALA A 137 19.04 -4.71 -12.36
N ASP A 138 19.99 -5.54 -12.81
CA ASP A 138 19.98 -6.19 -14.12
C ASP A 138 18.93 -7.32 -14.18
N GLU A 139 18.76 -7.93 -15.36
CA GLU A 139 17.81 -9.03 -15.57
C GLU A 139 18.15 -10.29 -14.73
N GLN A 140 19.37 -10.43 -14.27
CA GLN A 140 19.84 -11.52 -13.43
C GLN A 140 19.59 -11.26 -11.93
N GLY A 141 19.11 -10.07 -11.59
CA GLY A 141 18.82 -9.66 -10.21
C GLY A 141 20.03 -9.10 -9.46
N ASN A 142 21.17 -8.85 -10.14
CA ASN A 142 22.29 -8.17 -9.52
C ASN A 142 22.02 -6.67 -9.54
N GLY A 143 22.00 -6.03 -8.37
CA GLY A 143 21.66 -4.64 -8.28
C GLY A 143 22.34 -3.88 -7.16
N ASN A 144 22.18 -2.58 -7.18
CA ASN A 144 22.70 -1.67 -6.19
C ASN A 144 21.67 -0.62 -5.80
N MET A 145 21.83 -0.05 -4.60
CA MET A 145 21.15 1.17 -4.20
C MET A 145 21.78 2.35 -4.93
N VAL A 146 20.96 3.16 -5.60
CA VAL A 146 21.38 4.31 -6.40
C VAL A 146 20.61 5.54 -5.92
N ASP A 147 21.29 6.68 -5.77
CA ASP A 147 20.68 7.92 -5.31
C ASP A 147 19.60 8.39 -6.28
N CYS A 148 18.48 8.88 -5.76
CA CYS A 148 17.47 9.54 -6.54
C CYS A 148 18.02 10.83 -7.16
N VAL A 149 17.59 11.16 -8.38
CA VAL A 149 17.99 12.37 -9.06
C VAL A 149 16.97 13.50 -8.86
N GLU A 150 17.33 14.72 -9.21
CA GLU A 150 16.40 15.84 -9.27
C GLU A 150 15.30 15.54 -10.31
N PRO A 151 14.02 15.56 -9.90
CA PRO A 151 12.90 15.34 -10.82
C PRO A 151 12.60 16.60 -11.61
N ARG A 152 11.86 16.45 -12.71
CA ARG A 152 11.20 17.56 -13.41
C ARG A 152 9.89 17.92 -12.69
N ALA A 153 9.65 19.22 -12.51
CA ALA A 153 8.35 19.68 -12.00
C ALA A 153 7.21 19.34 -12.98
N MET A 154 6.13 18.78 -12.48
CA MET A 154 4.95 18.43 -13.29
C MET A 154 4.28 19.67 -13.85
N THR A 155 3.96 19.64 -15.13
CA THR A 155 3.06 20.59 -15.80
C THR A 155 1.60 20.22 -15.51
N GLN A 156 0.67 21.12 -15.89
CA GLN A 156 -0.78 20.80 -15.81
C GLN A 156 -1.13 19.57 -16.70
N ALA A 157 -0.46 19.43 -17.84
CA ALA A 157 -0.66 18.28 -18.72
C ALA A 157 -0.21 16.97 -18.07
N ASP A 158 0.93 16.98 -17.36
CA ASP A 158 1.38 15.82 -16.57
C ASP A 158 0.38 15.46 -15.48
N ILE A 159 -0.13 16.44 -14.73
CA ILE A 159 -1.13 16.23 -13.69
C ILE A 159 -2.38 15.56 -14.28
N ASN A 160 -2.92 16.11 -15.36
CA ASN A 160 -4.13 15.57 -16.00
C ASN A 160 -3.89 14.13 -16.51
N ARG A 161 -2.72 13.86 -17.11
CA ARG A 161 -2.33 12.53 -17.57
C ARG A 161 -2.25 11.54 -16.42
N VAL A 162 -1.53 11.85 -15.35
CA VAL A 162 -1.35 10.96 -14.21
C VAL A 162 -2.67 10.67 -13.50
N VAL A 163 -3.56 11.66 -13.37
CA VAL A 163 -4.93 11.43 -12.87
C VAL A 163 -5.67 10.41 -13.75
N GLY A 164 -5.54 10.53 -15.08
CA GLY A 164 -6.09 9.56 -16.04
C GLY A 164 -5.46 8.18 -15.91
N ASP A 165 -4.14 8.10 -15.67
CA ASP A 165 -3.41 6.84 -15.51
C ASP A 165 -3.87 6.08 -14.25
N PHE A 166 -4.10 6.77 -13.12
CA PHE A 166 -4.72 6.15 -11.93
C PHE A 166 -6.11 5.57 -12.23
N ALA A 167 -6.96 6.30 -12.97
CA ALA A 167 -8.30 5.82 -13.32
C ALA A 167 -8.25 4.61 -14.27
N ASN A 168 -7.35 4.62 -15.25
CA ASN A 168 -7.15 3.52 -16.18
C ASN A 168 -6.59 2.28 -15.47
N ALA A 169 -5.58 2.46 -14.60
CA ALA A 169 -5.03 1.39 -13.78
C ALA A 169 -6.09 0.77 -12.85
N ALA A 170 -6.97 1.59 -12.27
CA ALA A 170 -8.09 1.10 -11.46
C ALA A 170 -9.05 0.21 -12.26
N LYS A 171 -9.44 0.60 -13.50
CA LYS A 171 -10.26 -0.24 -14.39
C LYS A 171 -9.58 -1.57 -14.66
N ARG A 172 -8.28 -1.54 -15.03
CA ARG A 172 -7.49 -2.74 -15.31
C ARG A 172 -7.31 -3.62 -14.08
N ALA A 173 -7.20 -3.05 -12.88
CA ALA A 173 -7.20 -3.83 -11.64
C ALA A 173 -8.52 -4.59 -11.45
N ILE A 174 -9.67 -3.97 -11.71
CA ILE A 174 -10.96 -4.67 -11.65
C ILE A 174 -11.06 -5.73 -12.74
N GLU A 175 -10.61 -5.47 -13.96
CA GLU A 175 -10.51 -6.45 -15.06
C GLU A 175 -9.60 -7.64 -14.69
N SER A 176 -8.56 -7.40 -13.90
CA SER A 176 -7.66 -8.43 -13.34
C SER A 176 -8.30 -9.25 -12.22
N GLY A 177 -9.53 -8.95 -11.81
CA GLY A 177 -10.24 -9.68 -10.77
C GLY A 177 -10.09 -9.15 -9.35
N PHE A 178 -9.42 -8.03 -9.10
CA PHE A 178 -9.40 -7.40 -7.77
C PHE A 178 -10.82 -6.93 -7.36
N ASP A 179 -11.10 -6.96 -6.06
CA ASP A 179 -12.38 -6.50 -5.50
C ASP A 179 -12.45 -4.98 -5.38
N GLY A 180 -11.29 -4.32 -5.36
CA GLY A 180 -11.14 -2.89 -5.31
C GLY A 180 -9.68 -2.46 -5.45
N VAL A 181 -9.43 -1.17 -5.24
CA VAL A 181 -8.10 -0.55 -5.33
C VAL A 181 -7.79 0.29 -4.11
N GLU A 182 -6.51 0.35 -3.74
CA GLU A 182 -6.00 1.29 -2.75
C GLU A 182 -5.09 2.31 -3.43
N ILE A 183 -5.40 3.59 -3.33
CA ILE A 183 -4.57 4.68 -3.83
C ILE A 183 -3.45 4.92 -2.81
N HIS A 184 -2.19 4.77 -3.24
CA HIS A 184 -1.04 4.98 -2.37
C HIS A 184 -0.71 6.47 -2.23
N GLY A 185 -1.22 7.09 -1.16
CA GLY A 185 -1.05 8.51 -0.84
C GLY A 185 -0.11 8.79 0.32
N GLY A 186 0.82 7.89 0.64
CA GLY A 186 1.76 8.03 1.76
C GLY A 186 3.18 7.60 1.43
N ASN A 187 4.01 7.51 2.47
CA ASN A 187 5.37 6.96 2.45
C ASN A 187 6.35 7.66 1.49
N GLY A 188 6.12 8.94 1.18
CA GLY A 188 7.04 9.76 0.38
C GLY A 188 6.89 9.61 -1.13
N TYR A 189 5.81 8.99 -1.62
CA TYR A 189 5.55 8.85 -3.06
C TYR A 189 4.70 9.99 -3.62
N LEU A 190 4.36 9.97 -4.90
CA LEU A 190 3.87 11.13 -5.64
C LEU A 190 2.75 11.91 -4.94
N ILE A 191 1.68 11.25 -4.50
CA ILE A 191 0.56 11.93 -3.84
C ILE A 191 1.00 12.54 -2.50
N ASP A 192 1.80 11.81 -1.69
CA ASP A 192 2.35 12.34 -0.45
C ASP A 192 3.25 13.55 -0.69
N GLN A 193 4.01 13.57 -1.82
CA GLN A 193 4.84 14.69 -2.23
C GLN A 193 4.01 15.96 -2.52
N PHE A 194 2.80 15.82 -3.04
CA PHE A 194 1.87 16.96 -3.20
C PHE A 194 1.34 17.48 -1.86
N LEU A 195 1.08 16.59 -0.90
CA LEU A 195 0.48 16.93 0.38
C LEU A 195 1.41 17.74 1.31
N ARG A 196 2.75 17.61 1.14
CA ARG A 196 3.75 18.13 2.08
C ARG A 196 4.44 19.40 1.56
N THR A 197 4.69 20.33 2.47
CA THR A 197 5.32 21.62 2.14
C THR A 197 6.79 21.53 1.79
N ASN A 198 7.52 20.53 2.29
CA ASN A 198 8.94 20.34 2.02
C ASN A 198 9.21 19.77 0.60
N SER A 199 8.26 19.08 0.00
CA SER A 199 8.39 18.49 -1.35
C SER A 199 7.53 19.20 -2.40
N ASN A 200 6.61 20.09 -2.01
CA ASN A 200 5.73 20.83 -2.89
C ASN A 200 5.89 22.33 -2.69
N HIS A 201 6.69 22.96 -3.57
CA HIS A 201 6.94 24.39 -3.61
C HIS A 201 6.16 25.09 -4.75
N ARG A 202 5.09 24.47 -5.24
CA ARG A 202 4.25 25.04 -6.29
C ARG A 202 3.53 26.29 -5.79
N THR A 203 3.32 27.24 -6.72
CA THR A 203 2.61 28.49 -6.48
C THR A 203 1.27 28.56 -7.23
N ASP A 204 0.89 27.50 -7.92
CA ASP A 204 -0.38 27.35 -8.61
C ASP A 204 -1.44 26.67 -7.72
N ASN A 205 -2.53 26.22 -8.33
CA ASN A 205 -3.66 25.57 -7.63
C ASN A 205 -3.33 24.22 -6.98
N TYR A 206 -2.09 23.71 -7.09
CA TYR A 206 -1.65 22.45 -6.49
C TYR A 206 -0.61 22.63 -5.39
N GLY A 207 -0.31 23.87 -4.98
CA GLY A 207 0.67 24.19 -3.93
C GLY A 207 0.26 25.33 -3.02
N GLY A 208 1.08 25.60 -2.01
CA GLY A 208 0.83 26.64 -1.01
C GLY A 208 -0.18 26.22 0.07
N SER A 209 -1.45 26.57 -0.07
CA SER A 209 -2.48 26.26 0.93
C SER A 209 -2.75 24.74 1.06
N ARG A 210 -3.30 24.29 2.20
CA ARG A 210 -3.70 22.89 2.40
C ARG A 210 -4.69 22.44 1.34
N GLU A 211 -5.69 23.25 1.04
CA GLU A 211 -6.68 22.97 0.01
C GLU A 211 -6.02 22.67 -1.34
N ASN A 212 -5.06 23.49 -1.76
CA ASN A 212 -4.34 23.28 -3.02
C ASN A 212 -3.46 22.03 -2.97
N ARG A 213 -2.76 21.75 -1.87
CA ARG A 213 -1.92 20.54 -1.74
C ARG A 213 -2.74 19.26 -1.72
N ILE A 214 -3.97 19.29 -1.22
CA ILE A 214 -4.92 18.16 -1.21
C ILE A 214 -5.53 17.93 -2.59
N ARG A 215 -5.61 18.95 -3.44
CA ARG A 215 -6.32 18.93 -4.74
C ARG A 215 -5.94 17.73 -5.61
N PHE A 216 -4.65 17.47 -5.78
CA PHE A 216 -4.19 16.34 -6.61
C PHE A 216 -4.71 14.99 -6.08
N LEU A 217 -4.64 14.74 -4.76
CA LEU A 217 -5.22 13.54 -4.16
C LEU A 217 -6.71 13.42 -4.48
N ILE A 218 -7.45 14.50 -4.36
CA ILE A 218 -8.90 14.49 -4.55
C ILE A 218 -9.26 14.25 -6.02
N GLU A 219 -8.56 14.86 -6.96
CA GLU A 219 -8.77 14.64 -8.40
C GLU A 219 -8.48 13.19 -8.79
N VAL A 220 -7.41 12.58 -8.26
CA VAL A 220 -7.12 11.16 -8.45
C VAL A 220 -8.25 10.29 -7.88
N VAL A 221 -8.71 10.56 -6.66
CA VAL A 221 -9.79 9.80 -6.02
C VAL A 221 -11.09 9.91 -6.82
N GLU A 222 -11.46 11.11 -7.26
CA GLU A 222 -12.67 11.32 -8.07
C GLU A 222 -12.60 10.59 -9.41
N ALA A 223 -11.46 10.63 -10.09
CA ALA A 223 -11.26 9.92 -11.35
C ALA A 223 -11.34 8.39 -11.16
N VAL A 224 -10.75 7.87 -10.09
CA VAL A 224 -10.82 6.45 -9.74
C VAL A 224 -12.25 6.04 -9.35
N ILE A 225 -12.95 6.86 -8.55
CA ILE A 225 -14.38 6.63 -8.21
C ILE A 225 -15.24 6.57 -9.46
N ALA A 226 -15.04 7.51 -10.40
CA ALA A 226 -15.77 7.51 -11.67
C ALA A 226 -15.49 6.25 -12.51
N ALA A 227 -14.31 5.67 -12.36
CA ALA A 227 -13.90 4.46 -13.08
C ALA A 227 -14.47 3.16 -12.49
N VAL A 228 -14.49 3.01 -11.14
CA VAL A 228 -14.77 1.71 -10.48
C VAL A 228 -15.82 1.77 -9.37
N GLY A 229 -16.29 2.94 -9.00
CA GLY A 229 -17.25 3.17 -7.90
C GLY A 229 -16.59 3.35 -6.54
N ALA A 230 -17.13 4.26 -5.72
CA ALA A 230 -16.56 4.67 -4.43
C ALA A 230 -16.38 3.50 -3.43
N HIS A 231 -17.30 2.52 -3.48
CA HIS A 231 -17.27 1.33 -2.61
C HIS A 231 -16.06 0.41 -2.84
N ARG A 232 -15.31 0.61 -3.93
CA ARG A 232 -14.10 -0.13 -4.30
C ARG A 232 -12.81 0.66 -4.11
N VAL A 233 -12.86 1.86 -3.53
CA VAL A 233 -11.70 2.74 -3.42
C VAL A 233 -11.28 2.90 -1.97
N GLY A 234 -10.06 2.51 -1.65
CA GLY A 234 -9.36 2.88 -0.42
C GLY A 234 -8.26 3.90 -0.70
N VAL A 235 -7.85 4.61 0.34
CA VAL A 235 -6.73 5.56 0.27
C VAL A 235 -5.78 5.30 1.43
N ARG A 236 -4.47 5.17 1.15
CA ARG A 236 -3.44 5.04 2.19
C ARG A 236 -2.69 6.35 2.39
N LEU A 237 -2.62 6.81 3.65
CA LEU A 237 -1.94 8.04 4.06
C LEU A 237 -0.94 7.77 5.20
N ALA A 238 0.07 8.63 5.34
CA ALA A 238 1.16 8.49 6.32
C ALA A 238 1.29 9.75 7.20
N PRO A 239 0.51 9.89 8.29
CA PRO A 239 0.44 11.12 9.07
C PRO A 239 1.70 11.44 9.88
N PHE A 240 2.51 10.43 10.22
CA PHE A 240 3.64 10.59 11.15
C PHE A 240 4.96 10.04 10.62
N ILE A 241 5.00 9.58 9.36
CA ILE A 241 6.20 9.05 8.73
C ILE A 241 6.95 10.19 8.04
N THR A 242 8.25 10.29 8.32
CA THR A 242 9.16 11.30 7.73
C THR A 242 10.18 10.69 6.75
N PHE A 243 10.16 9.38 6.58
CA PHE A 243 11.03 8.63 5.68
C PHE A 243 11.00 9.18 4.24
N LYS A 244 12.14 9.16 3.54
CA LYS A 244 12.36 9.73 2.19
C LYS A 244 12.23 11.25 2.14
N ASP A 245 12.82 11.91 3.15
CA ASP A 245 12.83 13.37 3.21
C ASP A 245 11.40 13.97 3.23
N MET A 246 10.52 13.37 4.06
CA MET A 246 9.12 13.77 4.16
C MET A 246 8.76 14.43 5.49
N ASP A 247 9.69 15.15 6.10
CA ASP A 247 9.40 15.95 7.30
C ASP A 247 8.52 17.16 6.93
N CYS A 248 7.34 17.24 7.54
CA CYS A 248 6.38 18.32 7.28
C CYS A 248 5.48 18.54 8.51
N PRO A 249 5.72 19.59 9.29
CA PRO A 249 4.92 19.90 10.49
C PRO A 249 3.41 20.08 10.20
N ASP A 250 3.04 20.45 8.97
CA ASP A 250 1.66 20.70 8.56
C ASP A 250 0.93 19.44 8.03
N ILE A 251 1.59 18.26 8.01
CA ILE A 251 0.98 17.07 7.41
C ILE A 251 -0.22 16.55 8.19
N VAL A 252 -0.19 16.57 9.52
CA VAL A 252 -1.29 16.04 10.35
C VAL A 252 -2.59 16.83 10.12
N PRO A 253 -2.63 18.17 10.23
CA PRO A 253 -3.84 18.93 9.90
C PRO A 253 -4.23 18.79 8.41
N THR A 254 -3.28 18.66 7.48
CA THR A 254 -3.56 18.39 6.06
C THR A 254 -4.29 17.07 5.86
N ILE A 255 -3.82 15.99 6.51
CA ILE A 255 -4.47 14.66 6.44
C ILE A 255 -5.85 14.69 7.09
N LEU A 256 -6.03 15.40 8.21
CA LEU A 256 -7.36 15.53 8.83
C LEU A 256 -8.35 16.26 7.92
N GLU A 257 -7.92 17.26 7.17
CA GLU A 257 -8.75 17.94 6.19
C GLU A 257 -9.05 17.06 4.98
N ALA A 258 -8.03 16.39 4.43
CA ALA A 258 -8.20 15.40 3.36
C ALA A 258 -9.19 14.30 3.76
N SER A 259 -9.11 13.80 5.00
CA SER A 259 -10.00 12.74 5.51
C SER A 259 -11.47 13.14 5.49
N LYS A 260 -11.79 14.42 5.75
CA LYS A 260 -13.15 14.92 5.63
C LYS A 260 -13.61 14.89 4.15
N GLN A 261 -12.77 15.38 3.23
CA GLN A 261 -13.10 15.38 1.80
C GLN A 261 -13.24 13.97 1.23
N LEU A 262 -12.44 13.00 1.74
CA LEU A 262 -12.56 11.59 1.39
C LEU A 262 -13.85 10.95 1.94
N GLN A 263 -14.29 11.36 3.16
CA GLN A 263 -15.58 10.94 3.70
C GLN A 263 -16.74 11.43 2.84
N ASP A 264 -16.70 12.68 2.38
CA ASP A 264 -17.75 13.27 1.54
C ASP A 264 -17.91 12.53 0.19
N ARG A 265 -16.87 11.81 -0.25
CA ARG A 265 -16.85 10.95 -1.45
C ARG A 265 -17.20 9.49 -1.17
N ASP A 266 -17.49 9.17 0.07
CA ASP A 266 -17.94 7.85 0.56
C ASP A 266 -17.03 6.68 0.13
N ILE A 267 -15.70 6.86 0.10
CA ILE A 267 -14.74 5.79 -0.22
C ILE A 267 -14.84 4.64 0.77
N ALA A 268 -14.33 3.44 0.37
CA ALA A 268 -14.45 2.22 1.17
C ALA A 268 -13.71 2.33 2.50
N TYR A 269 -12.47 2.80 2.49
CA TYR A 269 -11.67 2.93 3.70
C TYR A 269 -10.55 3.96 3.58
N LEU A 270 -10.07 4.39 4.74
CA LEU A 270 -8.82 5.10 4.93
C LEU A 270 -7.82 4.17 5.62
N HIS A 271 -6.61 4.01 5.05
CA HIS A 271 -5.55 3.20 5.61
C HIS A 271 -4.41 4.09 6.13
N LEU A 272 -4.07 3.96 7.40
CA LEU A 272 -3.00 4.74 8.03
C LEU A 272 -1.71 3.91 8.09
N SER A 273 -0.65 4.42 7.46
CA SER A 273 0.71 3.96 7.67
C SER A 273 1.29 4.69 8.89
N GLU A 274 1.40 4.01 10.03
CA GLU A 274 1.77 4.60 11.31
C GLU A 274 3.24 4.36 11.70
N ALA A 275 3.91 3.46 10.99
CA ALA A 275 5.32 3.13 11.20
C ALA A 275 5.99 2.84 9.87
N ASP A 276 7.27 3.17 9.77
CA ASP A 276 8.17 2.74 8.72
C ASP A 276 9.08 1.57 9.17
N TRP A 277 10.22 1.40 8.52
CA TRP A 277 11.20 0.37 8.86
C TRP A 277 11.89 0.59 10.20
N ALA A 278 12.32 1.81 10.45
CA ALA A 278 13.16 2.19 11.56
C ALA A 278 12.34 2.76 12.72
N ASP A 279 11.25 3.48 12.39
CA ASP A 279 10.49 4.27 13.33
C ASP A 279 9.03 3.79 13.43
N ALA A 280 8.49 3.84 14.65
CA ALA A 280 7.10 3.57 14.96
C ALA A 280 6.65 4.60 16.02
N PRO A 281 6.35 5.83 15.62
CA PRO A 281 5.97 6.87 16.55
C PRO A 281 4.68 6.53 17.28
N THR A 282 4.57 7.00 18.52
CA THR A 282 3.31 6.87 19.27
C THR A 282 2.28 7.81 18.67
N ILE A 283 1.20 7.24 18.16
CA ILE A 283 0.10 8.00 17.57
C ILE A 283 -0.72 8.66 18.69
N PRO A 284 -0.83 10.00 18.72
CA PRO A 284 -1.62 10.69 19.72
C PRO A 284 -3.10 10.27 19.69
N GLU A 285 -3.67 9.99 20.86
CA GLU A 285 -5.09 9.63 20.95
C GLU A 285 -6.02 10.73 20.44
N THR A 286 -5.63 11.99 20.63
CA THR A 286 -6.33 13.16 20.08
C THR A 286 -6.44 13.12 18.56
N PHE A 287 -5.39 12.68 17.85
CA PHE A 287 -5.44 12.50 16.40
C PHE A 287 -6.45 11.42 16.01
N ARG A 288 -6.48 10.27 16.70
CA ARG A 288 -7.43 9.18 16.42
C ARG A 288 -8.88 9.63 16.61
N ILE A 289 -9.15 10.37 17.68
CA ILE A 289 -10.48 10.94 17.97
C ILE A 289 -10.88 11.94 16.86
N GLU A 290 -9.98 12.86 16.50
CA GLU A 290 -10.25 13.86 15.48
C GLU A 290 -10.41 13.24 14.09
N LEU A 291 -9.62 12.23 13.76
CA LEU A 291 -9.77 11.49 12.52
C LEU A 291 -11.12 10.78 12.44
N ARG A 292 -11.51 10.04 13.48
CA ARG A 292 -12.79 9.31 13.52
C ARG A 292 -14.01 10.24 13.41
N LYS A 293 -13.94 11.45 13.96
CA LYS A 293 -14.99 12.46 13.79
C LYS A 293 -15.16 12.88 12.33
N ARG A 294 -14.06 12.94 11.57
CA ARG A 294 -14.04 13.38 10.16
C ARG A 294 -14.26 12.23 9.17
N PHE A 295 -13.84 11.03 9.52
CA PHE A 295 -13.95 9.85 8.67
C PHE A 295 -14.66 8.72 9.43
N ARG A 296 -15.90 8.40 9.01
CA ARG A 296 -16.80 7.45 9.67
C ARG A 296 -16.82 6.07 9.01
N ASN A 297 -16.38 5.96 7.75
CA ASN A 297 -16.20 4.69 7.08
C ASN A 297 -15.04 3.90 7.70
N ALA A 298 -14.72 2.73 7.15
CA ALA A 298 -13.69 1.87 7.72
C ALA A 298 -12.31 2.54 7.77
N ILE A 299 -11.61 2.41 8.90
CA ILE A 299 -10.22 2.80 9.09
C ILE A 299 -9.39 1.54 9.27
N ILE A 300 -8.35 1.39 8.44
CA ILE A 300 -7.30 0.38 8.58
C ILE A 300 -6.08 1.06 9.20
N VAL A 301 -5.44 0.41 10.18
CA VAL A 301 -4.18 0.89 10.77
C VAL A 301 -3.07 -0.12 10.58
N ALA A 302 -1.85 0.37 10.26
CA ALA A 302 -0.65 -0.43 10.09
C ALA A 302 0.53 0.23 10.81
N GLY A 303 1.15 -0.46 11.79
CA GLY A 303 2.24 0.16 12.56
C GLY A 303 2.74 -0.71 13.70
N ARG A 304 3.38 -1.84 13.40
CA ARG A 304 3.95 -2.77 14.40
C ARG A 304 2.93 -3.23 15.46
N TYR A 305 1.71 -3.52 15.04
CA TYR A 305 0.69 -4.07 15.91
C TYR A 305 1.01 -5.51 16.30
N ASP A 306 0.81 -5.83 17.58
CA ASP A 306 0.62 -7.19 18.10
C ASP A 306 -0.88 -7.45 18.32
N PRO A 307 -1.31 -8.68 18.65
CA PRO A 307 -2.74 -9.00 18.84
C PRO A 307 -3.42 -8.20 19.96
N GLN A 308 -2.70 -7.88 21.04
CA GLN A 308 -3.26 -7.13 22.15
C GLN A 308 -3.54 -5.68 21.74
N ARG A 309 -2.54 -4.99 21.21
CA ARG A 309 -2.65 -3.61 20.75
C ARG A 309 -3.64 -3.49 19.58
N ALA A 310 -3.72 -4.52 18.71
CA ALA A 310 -4.71 -4.60 17.65
C ALA A 310 -6.13 -4.67 18.22
N ASN A 311 -6.37 -5.53 19.21
CA ASN A 311 -7.69 -5.62 19.84
C ASN A 311 -8.07 -4.31 20.56
N GLU A 312 -7.12 -3.67 21.26
CA GLU A 312 -7.36 -2.40 21.97
C GLU A 312 -7.81 -1.28 21.02
N VAL A 313 -7.16 -1.12 19.86
CA VAL A 313 -7.52 -0.07 18.88
C VAL A 313 -8.90 -0.32 18.26
N LEU A 314 -9.27 -1.60 18.07
CA LEU A 314 -10.59 -2.02 17.59
C LEU A 314 -11.67 -1.82 18.65
N GLU A 315 -11.41 -2.17 19.93
CA GLU A 315 -12.35 -1.96 21.04
C GLU A 315 -12.67 -0.49 21.27
N LYS A 316 -11.66 0.37 21.17
CA LYS A 316 -11.81 1.83 21.28
C LYS A 316 -12.53 2.47 20.07
N GLY A 317 -12.75 1.72 18.99
CA GLY A 317 -13.36 2.22 17.76
C GLY A 317 -12.47 3.19 16.96
N TYR A 318 -11.17 3.22 17.21
CA TYR A 318 -10.22 4.04 16.49
C TYR A 318 -9.84 3.45 15.12
N ALA A 319 -9.99 2.13 14.98
CA ALA A 319 -9.86 1.40 13.73
C ALA A 319 -10.97 0.36 13.61
N ASP A 320 -11.19 -0.13 12.38
CA ASP A 320 -12.12 -1.19 12.05
C ASP A 320 -11.39 -2.47 11.61
N LEU A 321 -10.18 -2.31 11.05
CA LEU A 321 -9.30 -3.36 10.57
C LEU A 321 -7.85 -3.04 10.97
N VAL A 322 -7.01 -4.08 11.13
CA VAL A 322 -5.60 -3.93 11.46
C VAL A 322 -4.74 -4.66 10.43
N ALA A 323 -3.79 -3.94 9.84
CA ALA A 323 -2.90 -4.47 8.83
C ALA A 323 -1.55 -4.90 9.44
N PHE A 324 -1.13 -6.11 9.07
CA PHE A 324 0.14 -6.70 9.44
C PHE A 324 1.04 -6.82 8.18
N GLY A 325 2.25 -6.30 8.28
CA GLY A 325 3.23 -6.37 7.20
C GLY A 325 4.17 -7.57 7.38
N ARG A 326 5.36 -7.30 7.93
CA ARG A 326 6.45 -8.30 8.12
C ARG A 326 6.02 -9.63 8.74
N PRO A 327 5.10 -9.67 9.70
CA PRO A 327 4.60 -10.95 10.19
C PRO A 327 3.99 -11.84 9.10
N PHE A 328 3.27 -11.27 8.11
CA PHE A 328 2.76 -12.04 6.98
C PHE A 328 3.84 -12.52 6.02
N VAL A 329 5.01 -11.86 5.96
CA VAL A 329 6.09 -12.34 5.09
C VAL A 329 6.55 -13.73 5.53
N ALA A 330 6.86 -13.89 6.82
CA ALA A 330 7.43 -15.12 7.37
C ALA A 330 6.36 -16.14 7.85
N ASN A 331 5.09 -15.76 7.91
CA ASN A 331 4.03 -16.63 8.41
C ASN A 331 2.85 -16.66 7.42
N PRO A 332 2.81 -17.60 6.48
CA PRO A 332 1.68 -17.75 5.55
C PRO A 332 0.36 -18.00 6.29
N ASP A 333 0.40 -18.68 7.42
CA ASP A 333 -0.73 -19.00 8.31
C ASP A 333 -0.86 -18.03 9.51
N LEU A 334 -0.47 -16.76 9.34
CA LEU A 334 -0.40 -15.76 10.41
C LEU A 334 -1.69 -15.68 11.23
N VAL A 335 -2.86 -15.70 10.58
CA VAL A 335 -4.15 -15.59 11.27
C VAL A 335 -4.32 -16.73 12.30
N SER A 336 -4.00 -17.96 11.90
CA SER A 336 -4.05 -19.12 12.80
C SER A 336 -3.03 -19.00 13.94
N ARG A 337 -1.80 -18.59 13.64
CA ARG A 337 -0.75 -18.38 14.67
C ARG A 337 -1.20 -17.35 15.70
N LEU A 338 -1.73 -16.21 15.27
CA LEU A 338 -2.22 -15.17 16.18
C LEU A 338 -3.43 -15.62 17.00
N GLN A 339 -4.36 -16.36 16.39
CA GLN A 339 -5.59 -16.83 17.04
C GLN A 339 -5.31 -17.86 18.13
N HIS A 340 -4.34 -18.74 17.90
CA HIS A 340 -4.02 -19.84 18.81
C HIS A 340 -2.75 -19.59 19.64
N HIS A 341 -2.21 -18.36 19.58
CA HIS A 341 -1.00 -17.95 20.32
C HIS A 341 0.24 -18.80 19.99
N HIS A 342 0.37 -19.25 18.75
CA HIS A 342 1.57 -19.95 18.28
C HIS A 342 2.74 -18.99 18.04
N PRO A 343 3.98 -19.43 18.20
CA PRO A 343 5.15 -18.62 17.89
C PRO A 343 5.18 -18.21 16.42
N LEU A 344 5.67 -17.00 16.16
CA LEU A 344 5.88 -16.51 14.80
C LEU A 344 7.27 -16.92 14.33
N ALA A 345 7.37 -17.32 13.05
CA ALA A 345 8.65 -17.56 12.39
C ALA A 345 9.44 -16.25 12.25
N GLU A 346 10.76 -16.34 12.33
CA GLU A 346 11.64 -15.20 12.13
C GLU A 346 11.73 -14.82 10.65
N LEU A 347 11.79 -13.54 10.40
CA LEU A 347 11.90 -12.97 9.08
C LEU A 347 13.38 -12.96 8.64
N ASP A 348 13.70 -13.58 7.51
CA ASP A 348 14.98 -13.37 6.83
C ASP A 348 14.94 -12.04 6.03
N GLY A 349 15.51 -10.99 6.62
CA GLY A 349 15.54 -9.67 6.02
C GLY A 349 16.29 -9.60 4.68
N SER A 350 17.21 -10.54 4.41
CA SER A 350 17.98 -10.58 3.16
C SER A 350 17.15 -11.04 1.95
N THR A 351 15.96 -11.62 2.18
CA THR A 351 15.08 -12.17 1.13
C THR A 351 13.85 -11.30 0.84
N LEU A 352 13.81 -10.09 1.38
CA LEU A 352 12.60 -9.24 1.28
C LEU A 352 12.29 -8.78 -0.13
N PHE A 353 13.29 -8.45 -0.92
CA PHE A 353 13.13 -7.87 -2.26
C PHE A 353 13.86 -8.70 -3.30
N GLY A 354 13.19 -8.93 -4.44
CA GLY A 354 13.77 -9.71 -5.54
C GLY A 354 14.00 -11.18 -5.19
N GLY A 355 14.74 -11.89 -6.04
CA GLY A 355 15.09 -13.29 -5.87
C GLY A 355 14.01 -14.26 -6.37
N ASN A 356 14.02 -15.47 -5.81
CA ASN A 356 13.18 -16.60 -6.18
C ASN A 356 12.20 -16.99 -5.05
N GLU A 357 11.89 -18.26 -4.93
CA GLU A 357 11.00 -18.84 -3.91
C GLU A 357 11.50 -18.63 -2.48
N ARG A 358 12.83 -18.54 -2.30
CA ARG A 358 13.43 -18.40 -0.98
C ARG A 358 13.01 -17.10 -0.30
N GLY A 359 12.50 -17.22 0.95
CA GLY A 359 11.96 -16.11 1.73
C GLY A 359 10.69 -15.50 1.13
N TYR A 360 10.03 -16.24 0.22
CA TYR A 360 8.80 -15.81 -0.42
C TYR A 360 7.69 -16.84 -0.28
N THR A 361 7.83 -18.01 -0.89
CA THR A 361 6.83 -19.08 -0.86
C THR A 361 7.27 -20.30 -0.04
N ASP A 362 8.49 -20.32 0.47
CA ASP A 362 9.10 -21.43 1.20
C ASP A 362 8.98 -21.36 2.73
N TYR A 363 8.42 -20.28 3.28
CA TYR A 363 8.11 -20.22 4.71
C TYR A 363 7.04 -21.26 5.06
N PRO A 364 7.31 -22.18 6.03
CA PRO A 364 6.39 -23.26 6.35
C PRO A 364 5.17 -22.78 7.16
N ALA A 365 4.01 -23.37 6.89
CA ALA A 365 2.88 -23.30 7.80
C ALA A 365 3.06 -24.26 8.97
N LEU A 366 2.38 -24.02 10.10
CA LEU A 366 2.49 -24.85 11.32
C LEU A 366 2.33 -26.35 11.09
N GLN A 367 1.39 -26.75 10.23
CA GLN A 367 1.18 -28.18 9.93
C GLN A 367 2.40 -28.81 9.24
N GLN A 368 3.14 -28.05 8.45
CA GLN A 368 4.37 -28.51 7.79
C GLN A 368 5.53 -28.56 8.80
N GLU A 369 5.64 -27.57 9.70
CA GLU A 369 6.66 -27.57 10.76
C GLU A 369 6.58 -28.81 11.68
N TYR A 370 5.36 -29.24 12.03
CA TYR A 370 5.16 -30.43 12.86
C TYR A 370 5.43 -31.75 12.08
N ALA A 371 5.17 -31.76 10.78
CA ALA A 371 5.43 -32.94 9.94
C ALA A 371 6.92 -33.16 9.69
N GLU A 372 7.75 -32.12 9.67
CA GLU A 372 9.21 -32.22 9.50
C GLU A 372 9.96 -32.59 10.80
N GLN A 373 9.31 -32.42 11.97
CA GLN A 373 9.86 -32.77 13.28
C GLN A 373 9.47 -34.17 13.75
N ALA A 374 8.58 -34.88 13.06
CA ALA A 374 8.08 -36.22 13.35
C ALA A 374 8.80 -37.29 12.53
#